data_6da92f7c238df1820fa0131d7e93863c
#
_entry.id   6da92f7c238df1820fa0131d7e93863c
#
_cell.length_a   1.000
_cell.length_b   1.000
_cell.length_c   1.000
_cell.angle_alpha   90.00
_cell.angle_beta   90.00
_cell.angle_gamma   90.00
#
_symmetry.space_group_name_H-M   'P 1'
#
loop_
_entity.id
_entity.type
_entity.pdbx_description
1 polymer ?
#
loop_
_entity_poly.entity_id
_entity_poly.type
_entity_poly.pdbx_seq_one_letter_code
_entity_poly.pdbx_strand_id
1 'polypeptide(L)'
;MRGLGLALLACAILVAAAMAASAPKAAEKPARTPAALPPGVQGPAEAPGKTPPAPVKTPAIQIVWRQDLDAAQKEAAQTGRIVLIFFHADWSQPCRLMDRGTFANPAIAQFVLRNFIPLKVDDSRETSPVSTKYQVRLYPTLLFLGPGGEPLHVVPGPRTPAELYPILQQVEALPRLVEAQRNTPDDREANFNLGNALAILNQMKRGEPYLKRAAQLAPNNENGRLSQARLLLAVVPLEDGDSALVLRNIDQWLREFKSAPEAPVAVFYQGTILFQDGKLREARVYFEQLRKEFPKHPKAYDADKAIEAIDARLRLMEQAKKAPPEAPPKPPAKQSPVPPKG
;
A
#
# COMPACT_ATOMS: atom_id res chain seq x y z
N MET A 1 -12.02 7.85 17.70
CA MET A 1 -10.77 7.21 17.22
C MET A 1 -11.04 6.06 16.24
N ARG A 2 -11.89 6.25 15.22
CA ARG A 2 -12.27 5.21 14.22
C ARG A 2 -11.82 5.53 12.78
N GLY A 3 -11.15 6.65 12.54
CA GLY A 3 -10.86 7.12 11.19
C GLY A 3 -9.42 6.95 10.67
N LEU A 4 -8.42 6.76 11.54
CA LEU A 4 -7.01 6.80 11.10
C LEU A 4 -6.50 5.52 10.41
N GLY A 5 -7.10 4.36 10.65
CA GLY A 5 -6.56 3.10 10.14
C GLY A 5 -6.92 2.75 8.70
N LEU A 6 -8.02 3.28 8.16
CA LEU A 6 -8.54 2.90 6.83
C LEU A 6 -8.21 3.91 5.72
N ALA A 7 -8.01 5.19 6.05
CA ALA A 7 -7.59 6.21 5.08
C ALA A 7 -6.19 5.92 4.49
N LEU A 8 -5.34 5.26 5.25
CA LEU A 8 -3.97 4.88 4.87
C LEU A 8 -3.92 3.84 3.74
N LEU A 9 -4.93 2.97 3.65
CA LEU A 9 -4.96 1.90 2.63
C LEU A 9 -5.32 2.45 1.23
N ALA A 10 -6.16 3.47 1.17
CA ALA A 10 -6.68 4.00 -0.08
C ALA A 10 -5.63 4.78 -0.88
N CYS A 11 -4.76 5.55 -0.22
CA CYS A 11 -3.76 6.39 -0.89
C CYS A 11 -2.63 5.59 -1.57
N ALA A 12 -2.11 4.55 -0.90
CA ALA A 12 -1.01 3.75 -1.44
C ALA A 12 -1.38 3.00 -2.73
N ILE A 13 -2.65 2.58 -2.85
CA ILE A 13 -3.14 1.84 -4.02
C ILE A 13 -3.25 2.73 -5.27
N LEU A 14 -3.50 4.04 -5.11
CA LEU A 14 -3.72 4.97 -6.20
C LEU A 14 -2.49 5.28 -7.02
N VAL A 15 -1.47 5.60 -6.32
CA VAL A 15 -0.25 6.12 -6.94
C VAL A 15 0.51 5.02 -7.67
N ALA A 16 0.46 3.78 -7.17
CA ALA A 16 1.05 2.64 -7.86
C ALA A 16 0.40 2.37 -9.25
N ALA A 17 -0.91 2.62 -9.38
CA ALA A 17 -1.61 2.43 -10.66
C ALA A 17 -1.33 3.55 -11.67
N ALA A 18 -1.16 4.80 -11.21
CA ALA A 18 -0.79 5.91 -12.09
C ALA A 18 0.65 5.78 -12.62
N MET A 19 1.56 5.20 -11.83
CA MET A 19 2.95 4.95 -12.23
C MET A 19 3.11 3.81 -13.25
N ALA A 20 2.27 2.78 -13.18
CA ALA A 20 2.31 1.65 -14.12
C ALA A 20 1.88 2.05 -15.54
N ALA A 21 1.05 3.11 -15.69
CA ALA A 21 0.59 3.59 -16.98
C ALA A 21 1.59 4.54 -17.69
N SER A 22 2.55 5.11 -16.95
CA SER A 22 3.48 6.13 -17.45
C SER A 22 4.94 5.68 -17.56
N ALA A 23 5.25 4.41 -17.30
CA ALA A 23 6.58 3.89 -17.58
C ALA A 23 6.86 3.99 -19.09
N PRO A 24 7.95 4.66 -19.52
CA PRO A 24 8.33 4.63 -20.92
C PRO A 24 8.52 3.17 -21.31
N LYS A 25 7.81 2.70 -22.34
CA LYS A 25 8.06 1.40 -22.97
C LYS A 25 9.55 1.34 -23.24
N ALA A 26 10.29 0.57 -22.44
CA ALA A 26 11.65 0.20 -22.79
C ALA A 26 11.58 -0.37 -24.21
N ALA A 27 12.38 0.21 -25.11
CA ALA A 27 12.42 -0.23 -26.49
C ALA A 27 12.72 -1.73 -26.48
N GLU A 28 11.70 -2.51 -26.73
CA GLU A 28 11.78 -3.95 -26.90
C GLU A 28 12.61 -4.18 -28.16
N LYS A 29 13.85 -4.59 -27.98
CA LYS A 29 14.67 -5.11 -29.07
C LYS A 29 13.85 -6.23 -29.72
N PRO A 30 13.60 -6.20 -31.06
CA PRO A 30 12.78 -7.21 -31.67
C PRO A 30 13.40 -8.59 -31.40
N ALA A 31 12.65 -9.46 -30.74
CA ALA A 31 12.99 -10.85 -30.57
C ALA A 31 13.17 -11.45 -31.97
N ARG A 32 14.36 -11.98 -32.25
CA ARG A 32 14.61 -12.75 -33.48
C ARG A 32 13.64 -13.92 -33.51
N THR A 33 12.70 -13.90 -34.43
CA THR A 33 11.85 -15.02 -34.77
C THR A 33 12.75 -16.20 -35.13
N PRO A 34 12.59 -17.37 -34.51
CA PRO A 34 13.30 -18.57 -34.99
C PRO A 34 12.85 -18.89 -36.38
N ALA A 35 13.80 -19.03 -37.31
CA ALA A 35 13.55 -19.43 -38.68
C ALA A 35 12.83 -20.78 -38.69
N ALA A 36 11.74 -20.88 -39.47
CA ALA A 36 11.01 -22.11 -39.71
C ALA A 36 11.95 -23.16 -40.29
N LEU A 37 12.00 -24.33 -39.69
CA LEU A 37 12.70 -25.52 -40.20
C LEU A 37 11.98 -26.01 -41.47
N PRO A 38 12.75 -26.45 -42.52
CA PRO A 38 12.16 -27.03 -43.71
C PRO A 38 11.49 -28.38 -43.41
N PRO A 39 10.41 -28.76 -44.12
CA PRO A 39 9.69 -30.00 -43.87
C PRO A 39 10.55 -31.19 -44.40
N GLY A 40 10.81 -32.17 -43.52
CA GLY A 40 11.29 -33.44 -43.95
C GLY A 40 12.45 -34.12 -43.21
N VAL A 41 12.71 -33.82 -41.95
CA VAL A 41 13.65 -34.63 -41.15
C VAL A 41 12.91 -35.29 -40.01
N GLN A 42 12.67 -36.60 -40.12
CA GLN A 42 12.19 -37.46 -39.03
C GLN A 42 13.33 -37.63 -38.03
N GLY A 43 13.13 -37.13 -36.81
CA GLY A 43 14.06 -37.32 -35.69
C GLY A 43 14.01 -38.77 -35.17
N PRO A 44 15.10 -39.28 -34.59
CA PRO A 44 15.14 -40.62 -34.02
C PRO A 44 14.21 -40.76 -32.82
N ALA A 45 13.62 -41.99 -32.70
CA ALA A 45 12.68 -42.39 -31.68
C ALA A 45 13.14 -42.07 -30.25
N GLU A 46 12.23 -41.53 -29.45
CA GLU A 46 12.40 -41.29 -28.02
C GLU A 46 12.74 -42.58 -27.26
N ALA A 47 13.86 -42.56 -26.56
CA ALA A 47 14.19 -43.58 -25.56
C ALA A 47 13.38 -43.32 -24.27
N PRO A 48 12.80 -44.39 -23.63
CA PRO A 48 12.01 -44.24 -22.43
C PRO A 48 12.90 -43.93 -21.20
N GLY A 49 12.52 -42.89 -20.42
CA GLY A 49 12.85 -42.82 -19.02
C GLY A 49 14.06 -41.94 -18.63
N LYS A 50 13.90 -40.62 -18.65
CA LYS A 50 14.54 -39.78 -17.64
C LYS A 50 13.47 -38.94 -16.98
N THR A 51 13.16 -39.30 -15.73
CA THR A 51 12.38 -38.47 -14.81
C THR A 51 12.96 -37.05 -14.80
N PRO A 52 12.14 -35.98 -14.94
CA PRO A 52 12.64 -34.61 -14.83
C PRO A 52 13.36 -34.45 -13.47
N PRO A 53 14.50 -33.78 -13.41
CA PRO A 53 15.17 -33.53 -12.13
C PRO A 53 14.19 -32.82 -11.21
N ALA A 54 14.11 -33.28 -9.96
CA ALA A 54 13.31 -32.65 -8.92
C ALA A 54 13.62 -31.15 -8.86
N PRO A 55 12.62 -30.28 -8.64
CA PRO A 55 12.84 -28.83 -8.59
C PRO A 55 13.92 -28.55 -7.54
N VAL A 56 15.02 -27.96 -7.98
CA VAL A 56 16.10 -27.50 -7.10
C VAL A 56 15.47 -26.50 -6.14
N LYS A 57 15.34 -26.87 -4.86
CA LYS A 57 14.88 -25.96 -3.81
C LYS A 57 15.95 -24.87 -3.67
N THR A 58 15.80 -23.77 -4.37
CA THR A 58 16.58 -22.56 -4.13
C THR A 58 16.43 -22.22 -2.64
N PRO A 59 17.52 -22.06 -1.86
CA PRO A 59 17.41 -21.71 -0.46
C PRO A 59 16.55 -20.43 -0.31
N ALA A 60 15.53 -20.48 0.55
CA ALA A 60 14.65 -19.36 0.78
C ALA A 60 15.51 -18.20 1.32
N ILE A 61 15.47 -17.06 0.64
CA ILE A 61 16.13 -15.83 1.10
C ILE A 61 15.42 -15.40 2.38
N GLN A 62 16.15 -15.34 3.49
CA GLN A 62 15.60 -14.89 4.77
C GLN A 62 16.28 -13.61 5.21
N ILE A 63 15.49 -12.70 5.80
CA ILE A 63 16.02 -11.46 6.38
C ILE A 63 16.76 -11.81 7.66
N VAL A 64 18.03 -11.45 7.73
CA VAL A 64 18.84 -11.53 8.95
C VAL A 64 18.63 -10.24 9.73
N TRP A 65 17.80 -10.32 10.78
CA TRP A 65 17.43 -9.18 11.62
C TRP A 65 18.51 -8.86 12.64
N ARG A 66 18.94 -7.60 12.71
CA ARG A 66 19.72 -7.07 13.82
C ARG A 66 18.82 -6.87 15.04
N GLN A 67 19.42 -6.79 16.23
CA GLN A 67 18.72 -6.59 17.51
C GLN A 67 19.20 -5.37 18.29
N ASP A 68 20.31 -4.76 17.86
CA ASP A 68 20.93 -3.60 18.50
C ASP A 68 20.74 -2.36 17.61
N LEU A 69 20.02 -1.36 18.15
CA LEU A 69 19.72 -0.11 17.44
C LEU A 69 20.97 0.75 17.23
N ASP A 70 21.84 0.84 18.23
CA ASP A 70 23.02 1.70 18.15
C ASP A 70 24.01 1.15 17.10
N ALA A 71 24.18 -0.18 17.08
CA ALA A 71 24.98 -0.85 16.06
C ALA A 71 24.38 -0.66 14.65
N ALA A 72 23.05 -0.78 14.51
CA ALA A 72 22.36 -0.58 13.23
C ALA A 72 22.46 0.89 12.76
N GLN A 73 22.35 1.87 13.65
CA GLN A 73 22.50 3.28 13.31
C GLN A 73 23.96 3.62 12.93
N LYS A 74 24.94 3.04 13.63
CA LYS A 74 26.36 3.21 13.28
C LYS A 74 26.65 2.64 11.89
N GLU A 75 26.12 1.48 11.57
CA GLU A 75 26.22 0.89 10.21
C GLU A 75 25.54 1.81 9.17
N ALA A 76 24.35 2.36 9.50
CA ALA A 76 23.63 3.28 8.63
C ALA A 76 24.45 4.53 8.32
N ALA A 77 25.05 5.16 9.33
CA ALA A 77 25.92 6.34 9.17
C ALA A 77 27.14 6.05 8.29
N GLN A 78 27.72 4.85 8.37
CA GLN A 78 28.87 4.44 7.58
C GLN A 78 28.54 4.09 6.13
N THR A 79 27.36 3.52 5.89
CA THR A 79 26.97 2.98 4.58
C THR A 79 26.01 3.86 3.80
N GLY A 80 25.45 4.90 4.42
CA GLY A 80 24.39 5.75 3.85
C GLY A 80 23.04 5.04 3.72
N ARG A 81 22.89 3.82 4.30
CA ARG A 81 21.65 3.03 4.19
C ARG A 81 20.64 3.42 5.27
N ILE A 82 19.38 3.17 4.98
CA ILE A 82 18.25 3.41 5.87
C ILE A 82 18.06 2.21 6.81
N VAL A 83 17.83 2.48 8.10
CA VAL A 83 17.45 1.43 9.07
C VAL A 83 15.96 1.17 8.95
N LEU A 84 15.57 -0.08 8.72
CA LEU A 84 14.20 -0.56 8.79
C LEU A 84 13.99 -1.24 10.15
N ILE A 85 13.23 -0.62 11.04
CA ILE A 85 12.89 -1.21 12.33
C ILE A 85 11.52 -1.88 12.23
N PHE A 86 11.45 -3.16 12.59
CA PHE A 86 10.20 -3.91 12.73
C PHE A 86 9.91 -4.12 14.23
N PHE A 87 8.96 -3.35 14.75
CA PHE A 87 8.43 -3.55 16.10
C PHE A 87 7.45 -4.72 16.09
N HIS A 88 7.81 -5.76 16.81
CA HIS A 88 7.17 -7.06 16.82
C HIS A 88 6.77 -7.48 18.22
N ALA A 89 5.70 -8.28 18.33
CA ALA A 89 5.35 -8.98 19.56
C ALA A 89 4.69 -10.33 19.20
N ASP A 90 5.14 -11.42 19.87
CA ASP A 90 4.66 -12.78 19.58
C ASP A 90 3.17 -12.99 19.92
N TRP A 91 2.63 -12.26 20.89
CA TRP A 91 1.20 -12.30 21.21
C TRP A 91 0.33 -11.64 20.12
N SER A 92 0.91 -10.81 19.25
CA SER A 92 0.22 -10.15 18.14
C SER A 92 0.10 -11.09 16.93
N GLN A 93 -1.12 -11.56 16.62
CA GLN A 93 -1.35 -12.36 15.41
C GLN A 93 -0.94 -11.63 14.12
N PRO A 94 -1.24 -10.32 13.93
CA PRO A 94 -0.77 -9.57 12.76
C PRO A 94 0.76 -9.55 12.60
N CYS A 95 1.52 -9.49 13.70
CA CYS A 95 2.98 -9.58 13.66
C CYS A 95 3.45 -10.93 13.11
N ARG A 96 2.88 -12.03 13.63
CA ARG A 96 3.22 -13.38 13.17
C ARG A 96 2.86 -13.60 11.69
N LEU A 97 1.73 -13.06 11.23
CA LEU A 97 1.34 -13.13 9.82
C LEU A 97 2.31 -12.33 8.93
N MET A 98 2.73 -11.17 9.37
CA MET A 98 3.68 -10.34 8.63
C MET A 98 5.07 -10.97 8.57
N ASP A 99 5.53 -11.56 9.66
CA ASP A 99 6.81 -12.26 9.74
C ASP A 99 6.86 -13.46 8.78
N ARG A 100 5.82 -14.32 8.83
CA ARG A 100 5.75 -15.55 8.04
C ARG A 100 5.30 -15.37 6.58
N GLY A 101 4.57 -14.30 6.30
CA GLY A 101 4.02 -14.00 4.97
C GLY A 101 4.78 -12.88 4.26
N THR A 102 4.75 -11.66 4.82
CA THR A 102 5.29 -10.49 4.15
C THR A 102 6.82 -10.52 4.09
N PHE A 103 7.49 -10.71 5.23
CA PHE A 103 8.95 -10.75 5.27
C PHE A 103 9.57 -12.06 4.78
N ALA A 104 8.79 -13.14 4.74
CA ALA A 104 9.19 -14.39 4.09
C ALA A 104 9.01 -14.36 2.56
N ASN A 105 8.34 -13.33 2.00
CA ASN A 105 8.24 -13.16 0.56
C ASN A 105 9.61 -12.86 -0.06
N PRO A 106 10.08 -13.66 -1.06
CA PRO A 106 11.44 -13.50 -1.60
C PRO A 106 11.74 -12.11 -2.17
N ALA A 107 10.77 -11.47 -2.83
CA ALA A 107 10.95 -10.13 -3.40
C ALA A 107 11.14 -9.07 -2.30
N ILE A 108 10.34 -9.15 -1.22
CA ILE A 108 10.46 -8.27 -0.05
C ILE A 108 11.81 -8.51 0.64
N ALA A 109 12.13 -9.78 0.94
CA ALA A 109 13.36 -10.12 1.64
C ALA A 109 14.61 -9.64 0.87
N GLN A 110 14.64 -9.89 -0.45
CA GLN A 110 15.74 -9.45 -1.31
C GLN A 110 15.85 -7.92 -1.36
N PHE A 111 14.73 -7.21 -1.48
CA PHE A 111 14.73 -5.75 -1.53
C PHE A 111 15.19 -5.15 -0.20
N VAL A 112 14.70 -5.68 0.92
CA VAL A 112 15.11 -5.24 2.28
C VAL A 112 16.60 -5.47 2.50
N LEU A 113 17.12 -6.67 2.23
CA LEU A 113 18.53 -6.97 2.43
C LEU A 113 19.47 -6.12 1.58
N ARG A 114 19.04 -5.75 0.37
CA ARG A 114 19.83 -4.92 -0.55
C ARG A 114 19.88 -3.46 -0.12
N ASN A 115 18.76 -2.91 0.32
CA ASN A 115 18.58 -1.45 0.43
C ASN A 115 18.50 -0.94 1.87
N PHE A 116 18.18 -1.81 2.84
CA PHE A 116 17.97 -1.44 4.23
C PHE A 116 18.89 -2.19 5.18
N ILE A 117 19.03 -1.65 6.38
CA ILE A 117 19.60 -2.33 7.54
C ILE A 117 18.40 -2.81 8.38
N PRO A 118 18.01 -4.09 8.30
CA PRO A 118 16.84 -4.58 9.01
C PRO A 118 17.15 -4.80 10.49
N LEU A 119 16.34 -4.20 11.36
CA LEU A 119 16.37 -4.34 12.82
C LEU A 119 15.01 -4.84 13.30
N LYS A 120 14.97 -5.86 14.15
CA LYS A 120 13.76 -6.34 14.79
C LYS A 120 13.81 -6.02 16.29
N VAL A 121 12.80 -5.31 16.76
CA VAL A 121 12.58 -5.01 18.18
C VAL A 121 11.46 -5.91 18.66
N ASP A 122 11.76 -6.79 19.62
CA ASP A 122 10.81 -7.76 20.16
C ASP A 122 10.27 -7.31 21.51
N ASP A 123 9.00 -6.92 21.51
CA ASP A 123 8.25 -6.49 22.70
C ASP A 123 7.32 -7.60 23.23
N SER A 124 7.65 -8.87 23.00
CA SER A 124 6.79 -10.00 23.39
C SER A 124 6.61 -10.15 24.89
N ARG A 125 7.64 -9.80 25.67
CA ARG A 125 7.65 -9.90 27.14
C ARG A 125 7.43 -8.57 27.82
N GLU A 126 8.12 -7.54 27.34
CA GLU A 126 8.06 -6.18 27.90
C GLU A 126 8.31 -5.16 26.77
N THR A 127 7.82 -3.93 26.99
CA THR A 127 8.06 -2.84 26.03
C THR A 127 9.52 -2.41 26.12
N SER A 128 10.24 -2.50 25.00
CA SER A 128 11.64 -2.13 24.94
C SER A 128 11.85 -0.62 25.11
N PRO A 129 13.05 -0.18 25.53
CA PRO A 129 13.42 1.24 25.54
C PRO A 129 13.31 1.87 24.14
N VAL A 130 13.57 1.10 23.06
CA VAL A 130 13.44 1.57 21.68
C VAL A 130 11.98 1.86 21.36
N SER A 131 11.06 0.97 21.72
CA SER A 131 9.62 1.18 21.50
C SER A 131 9.08 2.36 22.30
N THR A 132 9.57 2.56 23.50
CA THR A 132 9.25 3.73 24.34
C THR A 132 9.77 5.02 23.70
N LYS A 133 11.03 5.04 23.24
CA LYS A 133 11.64 6.19 22.54
C LYS A 133 10.83 6.66 21.36
N TYR A 134 10.32 5.72 20.54
CA TYR A 134 9.53 6.03 19.33
C TYR A 134 8.02 5.98 19.58
N GLN A 135 7.57 5.87 20.82
CA GLN A 135 6.16 5.90 21.23
C GLN A 135 5.29 4.86 20.49
N VAL A 136 5.83 3.66 20.29
CA VAL A 136 5.11 2.58 19.61
C VAL A 136 3.95 2.08 20.47
N ARG A 137 2.74 2.12 19.91
CA ARG A 137 1.49 1.72 20.60
C ARG A 137 0.70 0.65 19.86
N LEU A 138 1.13 0.32 18.65
CA LEU A 138 0.47 -0.64 17.78
C LEU A 138 1.48 -1.64 17.22
N TYR A 139 1.13 -2.93 17.23
CA TYR A 139 1.96 -3.99 16.71
C TYR A 139 1.23 -4.75 15.58
N PRO A 140 1.87 -4.98 14.42
CA PRO A 140 3.21 -4.51 14.06
C PRO A 140 3.27 -3.01 13.76
N THR A 141 4.46 -2.41 13.90
CA THR A 141 4.78 -1.09 13.36
C THR A 141 6.15 -1.17 12.68
N LEU A 142 6.28 -0.53 11.50
CA LEU A 142 7.58 -0.33 10.84
C LEU A 142 7.99 1.14 11.01
N LEU A 143 9.26 1.37 11.31
CA LEU A 143 9.86 2.69 11.36
C LEU A 143 11.11 2.68 10.48
N PHE A 144 11.24 3.71 9.66
CA PHE A 144 12.41 3.93 8.83
C PHE A 144 13.21 5.12 9.35
N LEU A 145 14.50 4.88 9.64
CA LEU A 145 15.43 5.93 10.06
C LEU A 145 16.46 6.18 8.97
N GLY A 146 16.69 7.44 8.68
CA GLY A 146 17.78 7.85 7.80
C GLY A 146 19.15 7.58 8.40
N PRO A 147 20.24 7.74 7.60
CA PRO A 147 21.60 7.49 8.04
C PRO A 147 22.04 8.35 9.24
N GLY A 148 21.43 9.53 9.44
CA GLY A 148 21.64 10.39 10.61
C GLY A 148 20.78 10.01 11.83
N GLY A 149 19.95 8.96 11.73
CA GLY A 149 19.04 8.55 12.80
C GLY A 149 17.70 9.28 12.83
N GLU A 150 17.45 10.18 11.89
CA GLU A 150 16.20 10.93 11.75
C GLU A 150 15.06 10.01 11.25
N PRO A 151 13.84 10.11 11.81
CA PRO A 151 12.70 9.38 11.30
C PRO A 151 12.29 9.87 9.90
N LEU A 152 12.28 8.97 8.93
CA LEU A 152 11.84 9.23 7.56
C LEU A 152 10.35 8.91 7.37
N HIS A 153 9.92 7.74 7.88
CA HIS A 153 8.56 7.26 7.70
C HIS A 153 8.17 6.21 8.75
N VAL A 154 6.88 6.18 9.11
CA VAL A 154 6.28 5.20 10.04
C VAL A 154 5.10 4.52 9.36
N VAL A 155 5.04 3.20 9.45
CA VAL A 155 3.94 2.37 8.92
C VAL A 155 3.32 1.59 10.07
N PRO A 156 2.23 2.08 10.65
CA PRO A 156 1.51 1.35 11.68
C PRO A 156 0.62 0.26 11.08
N GLY A 157 0.55 -0.88 11.75
CA GLY A 157 -0.28 -2.02 11.36
C GLY A 157 0.33 -2.92 10.29
N PRO A 158 -0.31 -4.09 10.05
CA PRO A 158 0.19 -5.09 9.13
C PRO A 158 0.13 -4.61 7.67
N ARG A 159 1.02 -5.12 6.84
CA ARG A 159 1.04 -4.94 5.38
C ARG A 159 1.29 -6.28 4.69
N THR A 160 0.54 -6.51 3.63
CA THR A 160 0.84 -7.59 2.68
C THR A 160 2.09 -7.26 1.85
N PRO A 161 2.72 -8.23 1.17
CA PRO A 161 3.86 -7.94 0.28
C PRO A 161 3.53 -6.89 -0.80
N ALA A 162 2.32 -6.94 -1.38
CA ALA A 162 1.88 -6.01 -2.41
C ALA A 162 1.72 -4.57 -1.90
N GLU A 163 1.30 -4.41 -0.63
CA GLU A 163 1.17 -3.10 0.01
C GLU A 163 2.51 -2.56 0.51
N LEU A 164 3.41 -3.43 0.99
CA LEU A 164 4.69 -3.01 1.56
C LEU A 164 5.70 -2.63 0.48
N TYR A 165 5.74 -3.36 -0.64
CA TYR A 165 6.77 -3.18 -1.66
C TYR A 165 6.85 -1.75 -2.21
N PRO A 166 5.74 -1.09 -2.62
CA PRO A 166 5.79 0.30 -3.07
C PRO A 166 6.24 1.28 -1.97
N ILE A 167 5.88 1.05 -0.71
CA ILE A 167 6.36 1.86 0.42
C ILE A 167 7.88 1.76 0.54
N LEU A 168 8.43 0.54 0.51
CA LEU A 168 9.88 0.33 0.57
C LEU A 168 10.61 1.05 -0.56
N GLN A 169 10.07 1.00 -1.79
CA GLN A 169 10.65 1.70 -2.94
C GLN A 169 10.69 3.22 -2.73
N GLN A 170 9.60 3.80 -2.22
CA GLN A 170 9.55 5.26 -2.02
C GLN A 170 10.43 5.71 -0.86
N VAL A 171 10.46 4.95 0.24
CA VAL A 171 11.34 5.28 1.37
C VAL A 171 12.81 5.21 0.94
N GLU A 172 13.19 4.18 0.17
CA GLU A 172 14.56 4.05 -0.35
C GLU A 172 14.92 5.22 -1.27
N ALA A 173 13.99 5.63 -2.13
CA ALA A 173 14.21 6.71 -3.09
C ALA A 173 14.19 8.11 -2.45
N LEU A 174 13.53 8.28 -1.30
CA LEU A 174 13.22 9.59 -0.72
C LEU A 174 14.45 10.52 -0.56
N PRO A 175 15.61 10.08 -0.02
CA PRO A 175 16.77 10.95 0.12
C PRO A 175 17.26 11.50 -1.23
N ARG A 176 17.30 10.65 -2.26
CA ARG A 176 17.71 11.05 -3.62
C ARG A 176 16.71 12.01 -4.27
N LEU A 177 15.42 11.81 -4.04
CA LEU A 177 14.37 12.71 -4.56
C LEU A 177 14.43 14.09 -3.91
N VAL A 178 14.68 14.15 -2.59
CA VAL A 178 14.88 15.42 -1.87
C VAL A 178 16.10 16.15 -2.40
N GLU A 179 17.21 15.44 -2.61
CA GLU A 179 18.44 16.03 -3.14
C GLU A 179 18.24 16.53 -4.58
N ALA A 180 17.63 15.73 -5.44
CA ALA A 180 17.33 16.11 -6.82
C ALA A 180 16.48 17.39 -6.87
N GLN A 181 15.41 17.47 -6.07
CA GLN A 181 14.57 18.66 -6.02
C GLN A 181 15.31 19.89 -5.48
N ARG A 182 16.19 19.71 -4.47
CA ARG A 182 17.00 20.79 -3.94
C ARG A 182 17.96 21.36 -4.98
N ASN A 183 18.57 20.49 -5.80
CA ASN A 183 19.52 20.88 -6.84
C ASN A 183 18.84 21.51 -8.05
N THR A 184 17.59 21.11 -8.34
CA THR A 184 16.80 21.60 -9.47
C THR A 184 15.38 21.99 -9.07
N PRO A 185 15.22 23.09 -8.28
CA PRO A 185 13.92 23.46 -7.69
C PRO A 185 12.84 23.81 -8.71
N ASP A 186 13.24 24.20 -9.92
CA ASP A 186 12.35 24.53 -11.03
C ASP A 186 12.24 23.41 -12.10
N ASP A 187 12.76 22.23 -11.79
CA ASP A 187 12.52 21.07 -12.62
C ASP A 187 11.17 20.42 -12.30
N ARG A 188 10.33 20.25 -13.33
CA ARG A 188 8.99 19.69 -13.22
C ARG A 188 9.00 18.26 -12.68
N GLU A 189 9.90 17.43 -13.23
CA GLU A 189 9.96 16.02 -12.88
C GLU A 189 10.51 15.83 -11.46
N ALA A 190 11.50 16.60 -11.03
CA ALA A 190 12.02 16.55 -9.66
C ALA A 190 10.92 16.89 -8.63
N ASN A 191 10.15 17.96 -8.89
CA ASN A 191 9.03 18.35 -8.04
C ASN A 191 7.92 17.27 -8.05
N PHE A 192 7.52 16.79 -9.23
CA PHE A 192 6.49 15.75 -9.32
C PHE A 192 6.91 14.47 -8.59
N ASN A 193 8.11 13.99 -8.84
CA ASN A 193 8.59 12.74 -8.26
C ASN A 193 8.68 12.80 -6.73
N LEU A 194 9.16 13.91 -6.17
CA LEU A 194 9.19 14.11 -4.71
C LEU A 194 7.77 14.20 -4.13
N GLY A 195 6.91 15.03 -4.72
CA GLY A 195 5.52 15.18 -4.28
C GLY A 195 4.74 13.87 -4.34
N ASN A 196 4.92 13.10 -5.41
CA ASN A 196 4.32 11.79 -5.60
C ASN A 196 4.84 10.75 -4.58
N ALA A 197 6.14 10.71 -4.33
CA ALA A 197 6.72 9.82 -3.32
C ALA A 197 6.15 10.11 -1.92
N LEU A 198 6.04 11.40 -1.54
CA LEU A 198 5.44 11.82 -0.29
C LEU A 198 3.95 11.45 -0.21
N ALA A 199 3.22 11.54 -1.33
CA ALA A 199 1.82 11.10 -1.39
C ALA A 199 1.68 9.58 -1.16
N ILE A 200 2.54 8.76 -1.79
CA ILE A 200 2.57 7.30 -1.56
C ILE A 200 2.86 6.96 -0.10
N LEU A 201 3.74 7.73 0.52
CA LEU A 201 4.08 7.59 1.93
C LEU A 201 3.01 8.21 2.88
N ASN A 202 1.85 8.60 2.35
CA ASN A 202 0.77 9.25 3.11
C ASN A 202 1.25 10.50 3.86
N GLN A 203 2.11 11.27 3.23
CA GLN A 203 2.63 12.57 3.70
C GLN A 203 2.20 13.67 2.72
N MET A 204 0.91 13.70 2.39
CA MET A 204 0.37 14.50 1.28
C MET A 204 0.57 15.99 1.49
N LYS A 205 0.37 16.49 2.72
CA LYS A 205 0.63 17.91 3.08
C LYS A 205 2.10 18.30 2.89
N ARG A 206 3.02 17.38 3.16
CA ARG A 206 4.45 17.62 2.85
C ARG A 206 4.74 17.60 1.36
N GLY A 207 3.99 16.79 0.60
CA GLY A 207 4.09 16.69 -0.86
C GLY A 207 3.42 17.84 -1.61
N GLU A 208 2.45 18.49 -0.98
CA GLU A 208 1.59 19.51 -1.61
C GLU A 208 2.36 20.66 -2.30
N PRO A 209 3.36 21.31 -1.68
CA PRO A 209 4.10 22.40 -2.34
C PRO A 209 4.83 21.94 -3.61
N TYR A 210 5.39 20.73 -3.61
CA TYR A 210 6.08 20.17 -4.75
C TYR A 210 5.08 19.81 -5.87
N LEU A 211 3.92 19.23 -5.54
CA LEU A 211 2.87 18.95 -6.53
C LEU A 211 2.31 20.24 -7.15
N LYS A 212 2.12 21.30 -6.34
CA LYS A 212 1.73 22.62 -6.85
C LYS A 212 2.76 23.16 -7.82
N ARG A 213 4.06 23.06 -7.46
CA ARG A 213 5.14 23.52 -8.34
C ARG A 213 5.19 22.70 -9.64
N ALA A 214 5.07 21.39 -9.57
CA ALA A 214 5.02 20.52 -10.75
C ALA A 214 3.86 20.88 -11.67
N ALA A 215 2.66 21.15 -11.12
CA ALA A 215 1.49 21.57 -11.89
C ALA A 215 1.70 22.93 -12.59
N GLN A 216 2.34 23.90 -11.91
CA GLN A 216 2.67 25.19 -12.50
C GLN A 216 3.67 25.08 -13.66
N LEU A 217 4.60 24.15 -13.58
CA LEU A 217 5.63 23.88 -14.59
C LEU A 217 5.16 23.02 -15.74
N ALA A 218 3.90 22.57 -15.73
CA ALA A 218 3.30 21.75 -16.80
C ALA A 218 1.97 22.35 -17.31
N PRO A 219 1.91 23.63 -17.73
CA PRO A 219 0.65 24.32 -18.05
C PRO A 219 -0.14 23.67 -19.18
N ASN A 220 0.53 23.01 -20.11
CA ASN A 220 -0.09 22.31 -21.25
C ASN A 220 -0.23 20.79 -21.00
N ASN A 221 -0.15 20.36 -19.74
CA ASN A 221 -0.23 18.94 -19.34
C ASN A 221 0.83 18.04 -20.02
N GLU A 222 2.04 18.53 -20.17
CA GLU A 222 3.16 17.81 -20.77
C GLU A 222 3.37 16.48 -20.00
N ASN A 223 3.40 15.38 -20.73
CA ASN A 223 3.52 14.02 -20.19
C ASN A 223 2.45 13.67 -19.13
N GLY A 224 1.29 14.36 -19.12
CA GLY A 224 0.25 14.14 -18.12
C GLY A 224 0.57 14.66 -16.72
N ARG A 225 1.63 15.47 -16.55
CA ARG A 225 2.07 15.90 -15.21
C ARG A 225 1.09 16.84 -14.52
N LEU A 226 0.41 17.71 -15.29
CA LEU A 226 -0.62 18.58 -14.71
C LEU A 226 -1.79 17.77 -14.17
N SER A 227 -2.35 16.83 -14.98
CA SER A 227 -3.47 16.00 -14.56
C SER A 227 -3.11 15.15 -13.34
N GLN A 228 -1.95 14.51 -13.35
CA GLN A 228 -1.45 13.70 -12.25
C GLN A 228 -1.24 14.51 -10.96
N ALA A 229 -0.54 15.64 -11.03
CA ALA A 229 -0.30 16.49 -9.88
C ALA A 229 -1.61 17.04 -9.30
N ARG A 230 -2.55 17.48 -10.15
CA ARG A 230 -3.86 17.98 -9.70
C ARG A 230 -4.73 16.89 -9.09
N LEU A 231 -4.66 15.63 -9.58
CA LEU A 231 -5.38 14.53 -8.94
C LEU A 231 -4.84 14.25 -7.53
N LEU A 232 -3.51 14.26 -7.38
CA LEU A 232 -2.89 14.10 -6.06
C LEU A 232 -3.22 15.27 -5.12
N LEU A 233 -3.25 16.50 -5.63
CA LEU A 233 -3.67 17.67 -4.87
C LEU A 233 -5.15 17.62 -4.46
N ALA A 234 -6.00 17.05 -5.30
CA ALA A 234 -7.43 16.91 -5.00
C ALA A 234 -7.71 16.05 -3.76
N VAL A 235 -6.81 15.11 -3.44
CA VAL A 235 -6.97 14.20 -2.30
C VAL A 235 -6.21 14.64 -1.03
N VAL A 236 -5.44 15.72 -1.05
CA VAL A 236 -4.73 16.26 0.12
C VAL A 236 -5.65 16.48 1.34
N PRO A 237 -6.89 17.01 1.20
CA PRO A 237 -7.77 17.22 2.35
C PRO A 237 -8.17 15.94 3.10
N LEU A 238 -7.88 14.76 2.54
CA LEU A 238 -8.15 13.50 3.23
C LEU A 238 -7.31 13.33 4.51
N GLU A 239 -6.13 13.96 4.58
CA GLU A 239 -5.33 14.00 5.82
C GLU A 239 -6.03 14.72 6.98
N ASP A 240 -6.94 15.65 6.67
CA ASP A 240 -7.80 16.34 7.64
C ASP A 240 -9.14 15.62 7.86
N GLY A 241 -9.38 14.52 7.15
CA GLY A 241 -10.64 13.78 7.18
C GLY A 241 -11.78 14.46 6.42
N ASP A 242 -11.50 15.46 5.55
CA ASP A 242 -12.53 16.15 4.76
C ASP A 242 -12.83 15.40 3.46
N SER A 243 -13.50 14.25 3.61
CA SER A 243 -13.97 13.44 2.48
C SER A 243 -14.87 14.24 1.51
N ALA A 244 -15.67 15.17 2.04
CA ALA A 244 -16.60 15.96 1.23
C ALA A 244 -15.86 16.93 0.30
N LEU A 245 -14.79 17.57 0.78
CA LEU A 245 -13.96 18.43 -0.06
C LEU A 245 -13.21 17.60 -1.11
N VAL A 246 -12.67 16.44 -0.72
CA VAL A 246 -12.01 15.54 -1.68
C VAL A 246 -12.93 15.11 -2.81
N LEU A 247 -14.16 14.69 -2.51
CA LEU A 247 -15.15 14.31 -3.53
C LEU A 247 -15.43 15.48 -4.50
N ARG A 248 -15.64 16.70 -3.98
CA ARG A 248 -15.82 17.90 -4.83
C ARG A 248 -14.61 18.19 -5.73
N ASN A 249 -13.40 18.07 -5.17
CA ASN A 249 -12.17 18.30 -5.91
C ASN A 249 -11.99 17.25 -7.03
N ILE A 250 -12.30 15.99 -6.76
CA ILE A 250 -12.25 14.92 -7.77
C ILE A 250 -13.30 15.15 -8.85
N ASP A 251 -14.52 15.58 -8.50
CA ASP A 251 -15.54 15.94 -9.49
C ASP A 251 -15.09 17.09 -10.39
N GLN A 252 -14.44 18.10 -9.83
CA GLN A 252 -13.88 19.19 -10.63
C GLN A 252 -12.75 18.68 -11.53
N TRP A 253 -11.88 17.84 -11.02
CA TRP A 253 -10.79 17.23 -11.79
C TRP A 253 -11.32 16.39 -12.95
N LEU A 254 -12.34 15.57 -12.72
CA LEU A 254 -12.98 14.75 -13.77
C LEU A 254 -13.65 15.58 -14.87
N ARG A 255 -14.16 16.76 -14.57
CA ARG A 255 -14.70 17.69 -15.59
C ARG A 255 -13.59 18.24 -16.50
N GLU A 256 -12.41 18.51 -15.92
CA GLU A 256 -11.27 19.10 -16.64
C GLU A 256 -10.45 18.04 -17.39
N PHE A 257 -10.27 16.86 -16.80
CA PHE A 257 -9.39 15.79 -17.28
C PHE A 257 -10.14 14.48 -17.58
N LYS A 258 -11.34 14.55 -18.10
CA LYS A 258 -12.21 13.39 -18.37
C LYS A 258 -11.53 12.29 -19.19
N SER A 259 -10.66 12.66 -20.15
CA SER A 259 -9.94 11.75 -21.03
C SER A 259 -8.55 11.39 -20.53
N ALA A 260 -8.13 11.82 -19.34
CA ALA A 260 -6.84 11.47 -18.80
C ALA A 260 -6.78 9.97 -18.42
N PRO A 261 -5.61 9.32 -18.55
CA PRO A 261 -5.43 7.93 -18.14
C PRO A 261 -5.78 7.65 -16.70
N GLU A 262 -5.75 8.68 -15.84
CA GLU A 262 -6.06 8.60 -14.42
C GLU A 262 -7.58 8.68 -14.12
N ALA A 263 -8.43 9.00 -15.09
CA ALA A 263 -9.88 9.13 -14.85
C ALA A 263 -10.51 7.88 -14.21
N PRO A 264 -10.20 6.64 -14.63
CA PRO A 264 -10.70 5.44 -13.97
C PRO A 264 -10.29 5.35 -12.48
N VAL A 265 -9.09 5.82 -12.19
CA VAL A 265 -8.54 5.85 -10.83
C VAL A 265 -9.29 6.87 -9.98
N ALA A 266 -9.56 8.05 -10.52
CA ALA A 266 -10.34 9.11 -9.85
C ALA A 266 -11.75 8.63 -9.50
N VAL A 267 -12.45 7.97 -10.43
CA VAL A 267 -13.79 7.40 -10.18
C VAL A 267 -13.74 6.29 -9.11
N PHE A 268 -12.72 5.42 -9.15
CA PHE A 268 -12.52 4.40 -8.13
C PHE A 268 -12.35 5.00 -6.72
N TYR A 269 -11.68 6.14 -6.63
CA TYR A 269 -11.52 6.86 -5.36
C TYR A 269 -12.82 7.36 -4.79
N GLN A 270 -13.66 7.97 -5.61
CA GLN A 270 -14.95 8.44 -5.15
C GLN A 270 -15.75 7.30 -4.52
N GLY A 271 -15.78 6.14 -5.19
CA GLY A 271 -16.41 4.94 -4.64
C GLY A 271 -15.77 4.49 -3.32
N THR A 272 -14.43 4.49 -3.24
CA THR A 272 -13.69 4.04 -2.05
C THR A 272 -13.93 4.98 -0.85
N ILE A 273 -13.89 6.30 -1.05
CA ILE A 273 -14.15 7.30 0.00
C ILE A 273 -15.56 7.13 0.55
N LEU A 274 -16.56 7.03 -0.33
CA LEU A 274 -17.95 6.84 0.09
C LEU A 274 -18.17 5.50 0.81
N PHE A 275 -17.49 4.45 0.37
CA PHE A 275 -17.51 3.16 1.06
C PHE A 275 -16.96 3.25 2.49
N GLN A 276 -15.86 3.97 2.68
CA GLN A 276 -15.26 4.21 4.00
C GLN A 276 -16.13 5.06 4.90
N ASP A 277 -16.81 6.05 4.34
CA ASP A 277 -17.79 6.88 5.02
C ASP A 277 -19.10 6.12 5.36
N GLY A 278 -19.22 4.86 4.96
CA GLY A 278 -20.40 4.03 5.17
C GLY A 278 -21.58 4.35 4.23
N LYS A 279 -21.38 5.21 3.23
CA LYS A 279 -22.37 5.57 2.21
C LYS A 279 -22.41 4.52 1.10
N LEU A 280 -22.78 3.28 1.49
CA LEU A 280 -22.62 2.10 0.66
C LEU A 280 -23.35 2.17 -0.68
N ARG A 281 -24.59 2.71 -0.71
CA ARG A 281 -25.38 2.83 -1.94
C ARG A 281 -24.78 3.84 -2.91
N GLU A 282 -24.29 4.96 -2.40
CA GLU A 282 -23.60 5.96 -3.21
C GLU A 282 -22.26 5.41 -3.75
N ALA A 283 -21.47 4.75 -2.90
CA ALA A 283 -20.23 4.09 -3.31
C ALA A 283 -20.46 3.11 -4.47
N ARG A 284 -21.52 2.31 -4.41
CA ARG A 284 -21.89 1.34 -5.43
C ARG A 284 -22.07 1.99 -6.81
N VAL A 285 -22.69 3.18 -6.86
CA VAL A 285 -22.91 3.91 -8.12
C VAL A 285 -21.59 4.23 -8.83
N TYR A 286 -20.57 4.69 -8.10
CA TYR A 286 -19.26 4.99 -8.69
C TYR A 286 -18.52 3.74 -9.15
N PHE A 287 -18.60 2.62 -8.42
CA PHE A 287 -18.01 1.38 -8.86
C PHE A 287 -18.71 0.79 -10.11
N GLU A 288 -20.03 0.94 -10.21
CA GLU A 288 -20.78 0.57 -11.42
C GLU A 288 -20.45 1.47 -12.61
N GLN A 289 -20.30 2.79 -12.38
CA GLN A 289 -19.83 3.72 -13.39
C GLN A 289 -18.46 3.30 -13.92
N LEU A 290 -17.51 3.02 -13.03
CA LEU A 290 -16.17 2.58 -13.40
C LEU A 290 -16.20 1.32 -14.28
N ARG A 291 -16.96 0.31 -13.88
CA ARG A 291 -17.13 -0.93 -14.64
C ARG A 291 -17.75 -0.69 -16.04
N LYS A 292 -18.73 0.21 -16.12
CA LYS A 292 -19.41 0.53 -17.38
C LYS A 292 -18.54 1.36 -18.33
N GLU A 293 -17.87 2.39 -17.82
CA GLU A 293 -17.12 3.34 -18.64
C GLU A 293 -15.70 2.84 -18.96
N PHE A 294 -15.09 2.06 -18.06
CA PHE A 294 -13.70 1.61 -18.17
C PHE A 294 -13.53 0.07 -17.99
N PRO A 295 -14.28 -0.78 -18.72
CA PRO A 295 -14.34 -2.21 -18.46
C PRO A 295 -13.00 -2.94 -18.62
N LYS A 296 -12.06 -2.37 -19.39
CA LYS A 296 -10.72 -2.95 -19.62
C LYS A 296 -9.66 -2.45 -18.65
N HIS A 297 -9.99 -1.49 -17.80
CA HIS A 297 -9.02 -0.95 -16.84
C HIS A 297 -8.89 -1.91 -15.63
N PRO A 298 -7.67 -2.15 -15.09
CA PRO A 298 -7.48 -3.06 -13.95
C PRO A 298 -8.38 -2.77 -12.75
N LYS A 299 -8.71 -1.48 -12.51
CA LYS A 299 -9.62 -1.06 -11.44
C LYS A 299 -11.08 -1.51 -11.65
N ALA A 300 -11.47 -1.95 -12.82
CA ALA A 300 -12.80 -2.53 -13.05
C ALA A 300 -12.96 -3.84 -12.25
N TYR A 301 -11.93 -4.68 -12.20
CA TYR A 301 -11.95 -5.88 -11.37
C TYR A 301 -12.04 -5.56 -9.87
N ASP A 302 -11.28 -4.54 -9.41
CA ASP A 302 -11.36 -4.08 -8.02
C ASP A 302 -12.76 -3.54 -7.70
N ALA A 303 -13.39 -2.84 -8.65
CA ALA A 303 -14.76 -2.35 -8.52
C ALA A 303 -15.81 -3.47 -8.42
N ASP A 304 -15.65 -4.57 -9.18
CA ASP A 304 -16.53 -5.73 -9.06
C ASP A 304 -16.47 -6.32 -7.65
N LYS A 305 -15.27 -6.49 -7.10
CA LYS A 305 -15.07 -6.98 -5.73
C LYS A 305 -15.68 -6.03 -4.67
N ALA A 306 -15.55 -4.72 -4.89
CA ALA A 306 -16.16 -3.73 -4.01
C ALA A 306 -17.69 -3.79 -4.06
N ILE A 307 -18.29 -3.96 -5.24
CA ILE A 307 -19.75 -4.13 -5.41
C ILE A 307 -20.24 -5.39 -4.68
N GLU A 308 -19.56 -6.54 -4.87
CA GLU A 308 -19.89 -7.79 -4.15
C GLU A 308 -19.90 -7.58 -2.63
N ALA A 309 -18.86 -6.91 -2.09
CA ALA A 309 -18.74 -6.62 -0.65
C ALA A 309 -19.83 -5.66 -0.16
N ILE A 310 -20.17 -4.63 -0.94
CA ILE A 310 -21.27 -3.69 -0.65
C ILE A 310 -22.59 -4.44 -0.60
N ASP A 311 -22.91 -5.25 -1.60
CA ASP A 311 -24.17 -5.97 -1.70
C ASP A 311 -24.33 -6.97 -0.55
N ALA A 312 -23.25 -7.66 -0.14
CA ALA A 312 -23.23 -8.51 1.03
C ALA A 312 -23.53 -7.72 2.31
N ARG A 313 -22.90 -6.57 2.50
CA ARG A 313 -23.09 -5.73 3.69
C ARG A 313 -24.49 -5.13 3.76
N LEU A 314 -25.04 -4.70 2.63
CA LEU A 314 -26.43 -4.18 2.55
C LEU A 314 -27.43 -5.26 2.91
N ARG A 315 -27.27 -6.50 2.41
CA ARG A 315 -28.12 -7.65 2.77
C ARG A 315 -28.09 -7.94 4.27
N LEU A 316 -26.93 -7.94 4.88
CA LEU A 316 -26.79 -8.15 6.33
C LEU A 316 -27.50 -7.03 7.14
N MET A 317 -27.37 -5.78 6.70
CA MET A 317 -28.06 -4.65 7.34
C MET A 317 -29.58 -4.77 7.23
N GLU A 318 -30.10 -5.25 6.10
CA GLU A 318 -31.54 -5.46 5.90
C GLU A 318 -32.06 -6.63 6.75
N GLN A 319 -31.28 -7.71 6.87
CA GLN A 319 -31.62 -8.83 7.74
C GLN A 319 -31.64 -8.43 9.22
N ALA A 320 -30.65 -7.65 9.66
CA ALA A 320 -30.58 -7.12 11.03
C ALA A 320 -31.79 -6.22 11.36
N LYS A 321 -32.27 -5.43 10.38
CA LYS A 321 -33.49 -4.61 10.57
C LYS A 321 -34.79 -5.42 10.67
N LYS A 322 -34.81 -6.61 10.09
CA LYS A 322 -35.99 -7.51 10.09
C LYS A 322 -35.96 -8.49 11.27
N ALA A 323 -34.82 -8.64 11.94
CA ALA A 323 -34.74 -9.49 13.13
C ALA A 323 -35.58 -8.89 14.26
N PRO A 324 -36.42 -9.70 14.94
CA PRO A 324 -37.15 -9.24 16.11
C PRO A 324 -36.14 -8.78 17.20
N PRO A 325 -36.53 -7.77 18.03
CA PRO A 325 -35.67 -7.34 19.11
C PRO A 325 -35.30 -8.54 20.00
N GLU A 326 -34.02 -8.70 20.26
CA GLU A 326 -33.50 -9.78 21.12
C GLU A 326 -34.21 -9.70 22.48
N ALA A 327 -34.83 -10.81 22.89
CA ALA A 327 -35.53 -10.86 24.17
C ALA A 327 -34.54 -10.49 25.32
N PRO A 328 -34.95 -9.66 26.27
CA PRO A 328 -34.05 -9.27 27.36
C PRO A 328 -33.49 -10.51 28.06
N PRO A 329 -32.21 -10.51 28.44
CA PRO A 329 -31.58 -11.65 29.07
C PRO A 329 -32.41 -12.06 30.31
N LYS A 330 -32.76 -13.36 30.40
CA LYS A 330 -33.48 -13.88 31.57
C LYS A 330 -32.73 -13.47 32.83
N PRO A 331 -33.45 -12.93 33.82
CA PRO A 331 -32.84 -12.61 35.09
C PRO A 331 -32.13 -13.85 35.66
N PRO A 332 -30.97 -13.72 36.30
CA PRO A 332 -30.25 -14.84 36.90
C PRO A 332 -31.18 -15.58 37.84
N ALA A 333 -31.25 -16.90 37.67
CA ALA A 333 -32.04 -17.77 38.57
C ALA A 333 -31.68 -17.47 40.01
N LYS A 334 -32.70 -17.13 40.85
CA LYS A 334 -32.52 -16.93 42.28
C LYS A 334 -31.87 -18.21 42.85
N GLN A 335 -30.66 -18.06 43.32
CA GLN A 335 -30.00 -19.12 44.07
C GLN A 335 -30.84 -19.45 45.29
N SER A 336 -31.33 -20.68 45.39
CA SER A 336 -32.01 -21.18 46.57
C SER A 336 -31.08 -21.06 47.79
N PRO A 337 -31.58 -20.64 48.96
CA PRO A 337 -30.75 -20.53 50.15
C PRO A 337 -30.23 -21.92 50.54
N VAL A 338 -28.92 -22.01 50.76
CA VAL A 338 -28.25 -23.21 51.29
C VAL A 338 -28.74 -23.42 52.70
N PRO A 339 -29.26 -24.63 53.07
CA PRO A 339 -29.68 -24.88 54.46
C PRO A 339 -28.48 -24.85 55.41
N PRO A 340 -28.64 -24.37 56.65
CA PRO A 340 -27.55 -24.34 57.61
C PRO A 340 -27.13 -25.75 57.95
N LYS A 341 -25.83 -26.01 58.00
CA LYS A 341 -25.27 -27.25 58.54
C LYS A 341 -25.42 -27.22 60.07
N GLY A 342 -26.20 -28.18 60.55
CA GLY A 342 -26.22 -28.51 61.98
C GLY A 342 -25.00 -29.31 62.43
#